data_41ea981ff765202ffd1bde614c7b6b05
#
_entry.id   41ea981ff765202ffd1bde614c7b6b05
#
_cell.length_a   1.000
_cell.length_b   1.000
_cell.length_c   1.000
_cell.angle_alpha   90.00
_cell.angle_beta   90.00
_cell.angle_gamma   90.00
#
_symmetry.space_group_name_H-M   'P 1'
#
loop_
_entity.id
_entity.type
_entity.pdbx_description
1 polymer ?
#
loop_
_entity_poly.entity_id
_entity_poly.type
_entity_poly.pdbx_seq_one_letter_code
_entity_poly.pdbx_strand_id
1 'polypeptide(L)'
;MKKSVFVLIAVITAFLLSGCRFVRIEEEDRKPVSYTVVEHSDIPEELSRIMEEKKEKEFQLSYETGEDLYLVKGYGRQMSGGYSIQVEELGESGNGLFFITRLLGPKDLSEAGVPSYPSIVIKTRRQKKPVTFQEGSRKSEKVSEKGD
;
A
#
# COMPACT_ATOMS: atom_id res chain seq x y z
N MET A 1 29.82 -52.09 -0.67
CA MET A 1 28.46 -51.60 -0.96
C MET A 1 27.87 -50.68 0.14
N LYS A 2 28.05 -50.96 1.43
CA LYS A 2 27.52 -50.09 2.49
C LYS A 2 28.17 -48.70 2.55
N LYS A 3 29.44 -48.57 2.23
CA LYS A 3 30.15 -47.28 2.24
C LYS A 3 29.68 -46.32 1.13
N SER A 4 29.33 -46.85 -0.05
CA SER A 4 28.83 -46.05 -1.18
C SER A 4 27.43 -45.51 -0.92
N VAL A 5 26.58 -46.26 -0.22
CA VAL A 5 25.23 -45.81 0.14
C VAL A 5 25.28 -44.67 1.19
N PHE A 6 26.20 -44.73 2.15
CA PHE A 6 26.40 -43.68 3.14
C PHE A 6 26.92 -42.40 2.52
N VAL A 7 27.82 -42.48 1.53
CA VAL A 7 28.29 -41.32 0.81
C VAL A 7 27.19 -40.68 -0.04
N LEU A 8 26.35 -41.50 -0.68
CA LEU A 8 25.22 -41.01 -1.46
C LEU A 8 24.18 -40.29 -0.59
N ILE A 9 23.86 -40.84 0.57
CA ILE A 9 22.94 -40.23 1.54
C ILE A 9 23.51 -38.91 2.09
N ALA A 10 24.81 -38.83 2.37
CA ALA A 10 25.46 -37.62 2.85
C ALA A 10 25.46 -36.51 1.79
N VAL A 11 25.61 -36.87 0.52
CA VAL A 11 25.54 -35.87 -0.60
C VAL A 11 24.11 -35.37 -0.78
N ILE A 12 23.11 -36.24 -0.68
CA ILE A 12 21.69 -35.85 -0.81
C ILE A 12 21.27 -34.94 0.36
N THR A 13 21.70 -35.23 1.58
CA THR A 13 21.41 -34.38 2.75
C THR A 13 22.11 -33.00 2.66
N ALA A 14 23.31 -32.93 2.10
CA ALA A 14 24.01 -31.68 1.87
C ALA A 14 23.29 -30.81 0.82
N PHE A 15 22.65 -31.40 -0.19
CA PHE A 15 21.87 -30.69 -1.20
C PHE A 15 20.55 -30.13 -0.66
N LEU A 16 19.94 -30.80 0.33
CA LEU A 16 18.67 -30.36 0.94
C LEU A 16 18.84 -29.18 1.89
N LEU A 17 20.05 -28.91 2.38
CA LEU A 17 20.36 -27.79 3.27
C LEU A 17 20.72 -26.48 2.53
N SER A 18 20.88 -26.53 1.22
CA SER A 18 21.24 -25.34 0.39
C SER A 18 20.03 -24.56 -0.12
N GLY A 19 18.82 -24.94 0.23
CA GLY A 19 17.58 -24.49 -0.42
C GLY A 19 16.79 -23.39 0.27
N CYS A 20 17.19 -22.86 1.40
CA CYS A 20 16.53 -21.73 2.03
C CYS A 20 17.41 -20.48 1.95
N ARG A 21 17.50 -19.88 0.75
CA ARG A 21 17.71 -18.45 0.70
C ARG A 21 16.43 -17.81 1.21
N PHE A 22 16.38 -17.52 2.50
CA PHE A 22 15.54 -16.46 3.01
C PHE A 22 15.97 -15.20 2.26
N VAL A 23 15.22 -14.81 1.25
CA VAL A 23 15.24 -13.45 0.77
C VAL A 23 14.66 -12.64 1.93
N ARG A 24 15.51 -12.18 2.84
CA ARG A 24 15.18 -11.03 3.64
C ARG A 24 14.90 -9.95 2.61
N ILE A 25 13.64 -9.61 2.48
CA ILE A 25 13.27 -8.30 1.97
C ILE A 25 13.74 -7.39 3.09
N GLU A 26 15.01 -6.98 3.02
CA GLU A 26 15.45 -5.81 3.75
C GLU A 26 14.47 -4.75 3.31
N GLU A 27 13.85 -4.06 4.27
CA GLU A 27 13.19 -2.81 3.98
C GLU A 27 14.27 -1.97 3.31
N GLU A 28 14.30 -2.01 1.99
CA GLU A 28 15.16 -1.17 1.20
C GLU A 28 14.89 0.24 1.66
N ASP A 29 15.93 0.97 2.02
CA ASP A 29 15.85 2.36 2.44
C ASP A 29 15.02 3.14 1.41
N ARG A 30 13.73 3.28 1.68
CA ARG A 30 12.82 4.03 0.83
C ARG A 30 13.09 5.49 1.04
N LYS A 31 13.30 6.20 -0.05
CA LYS A 31 13.42 7.65 -0.03
C LYS A 31 12.05 8.28 -0.15
N PRO A 32 11.70 9.27 0.68
CA PRO A 32 10.43 9.96 0.55
C PRO A 32 10.34 10.69 -0.78
N VAL A 33 9.16 10.63 -1.39
CA VAL A 33 8.84 11.32 -2.63
C VAL A 33 7.85 12.43 -2.35
N SER A 34 8.12 13.60 -2.89
CA SER A 34 7.22 14.75 -2.77
C SER A 34 5.94 14.53 -3.58
N TYR A 35 4.82 14.86 -2.99
CA TYR A 35 3.50 14.77 -3.62
C TYR A 35 2.60 15.91 -3.15
N THR A 36 1.51 16.11 -3.87
CA THR A 36 0.43 17.03 -3.51
C THR A 36 -0.88 16.25 -3.46
N VAL A 37 -1.66 16.44 -2.41
CA VAL A 37 -3.05 15.94 -2.37
C VAL A 37 -3.88 16.80 -3.32
N VAL A 38 -4.61 16.15 -4.22
CA VAL A 38 -5.40 16.80 -5.25
C VAL A 38 -6.82 16.98 -4.76
N GLU A 39 -7.31 18.23 -4.77
CA GLU A 39 -8.70 18.51 -4.47
C GLU A 39 -9.62 18.02 -5.57
N HIS A 40 -10.87 17.75 -5.22
CA HIS A 40 -11.84 17.16 -6.15
C HIS A 40 -12.01 18.00 -7.45
N SER A 41 -11.98 19.32 -7.35
CA SER A 41 -12.07 20.24 -8.49
C SER A 41 -10.87 20.19 -9.45
N ASP A 42 -9.74 19.71 -8.97
CA ASP A 42 -8.46 19.70 -9.71
C ASP A 42 -8.12 18.31 -10.29
N ILE A 43 -8.99 17.34 -10.06
CA ILE A 43 -8.85 16.01 -10.65
C ILE A 43 -9.14 16.08 -12.14
N PRO A 44 -8.29 15.54 -13.03
CA PRO A 44 -8.60 15.44 -14.44
C PRO A 44 -9.96 14.80 -14.69
N GLU A 45 -10.75 15.34 -15.60
CA GLU A 45 -12.14 14.93 -15.87
C GLU A 45 -12.25 13.42 -16.19
N GLU A 46 -11.34 12.91 -17.01
CA GLU A 46 -11.30 11.49 -17.34
C GLU A 46 -11.01 10.60 -16.12
N LEU A 47 -10.06 11.03 -15.27
CA LEU A 47 -9.75 10.34 -14.02
C LEU A 47 -10.94 10.35 -13.06
N SER A 48 -11.61 11.49 -12.94
CA SER A 48 -12.82 11.64 -12.12
C SER A 48 -13.92 10.67 -12.57
N ARG A 49 -14.13 10.53 -13.88
CA ARG A 49 -15.10 9.58 -14.45
C ARG A 49 -14.75 8.13 -14.11
N ILE A 50 -13.49 7.74 -14.25
CA ILE A 50 -13.03 6.38 -13.88
C ILE A 50 -13.24 6.11 -12.39
N MET A 51 -12.95 7.08 -11.54
CA MET A 51 -13.16 6.97 -10.10
C MET A 51 -14.65 6.78 -9.76
N GLU A 52 -15.53 7.53 -10.41
CA GLU A 52 -16.97 7.44 -10.20
C GLU A 52 -17.52 6.06 -10.59
N GLU A 53 -17.04 5.47 -11.68
CA GLU A 53 -17.39 4.12 -12.11
C GLU A 53 -16.94 3.03 -11.14
N LYS A 54 -15.85 3.26 -10.40
CA LYS A 54 -15.22 2.27 -9.51
C LYS A 54 -15.57 2.42 -8.03
N LYS A 55 -16.19 3.52 -7.64
CA LYS A 55 -16.32 3.94 -6.22
C LYS A 55 -17.03 2.95 -5.30
N GLU A 56 -17.92 2.11 -5.83
CA GLU A 56 -18.70 1.14 -5.04
C GLU A 56 -17.82 0.08 -4.35
N LYS A 57 -16.69 -0.26 -4.96
CA LYS A 57 -15.73 -1.23 -4.46
C LYS A 57 -14.40 -0.57 -4.16
N GLU A 58 -13.61 -1.23 -3.33
CA GLU A 58 -12.22 -0.83 -3.15
C GLU A 58 -11.48 -0.88 -4.48
N PHE A 59 -10.72 0.17 -4.77
CA PHE A 59 -9.92 0.25 -5.99
C PHE A 59 -8.64 1.05 -5.76
N GLN A 60 -7.70 0.83 -6.65
CA GLN A 60 -6.45 1.56 -6.75
C GLN A 60 -6.07 1.69 -8.22
N LEU A 61 -5.56 2.84 -8.59
CA LEU A 61 -5.09 3.07 -9.95
C LEU A 61 -4.02 4.14 -10.00
N SER A 62 -3.21 4.08 -11.05
CA SER A 62 -2.28 5.12 -11.45
C SER A 62 -2.74 5.70 -12.78
N TYR A 63 -2.68 7.02 -12.91
CA TYR A 63 -3.06 7.75 -14.12
C TYR A 63 -1.95 8.73 -14.47
N GLU A 64 -1.45 8.64 -15.69
CA GLU A 64 -0.37 9.49 -16.17
C GLU A 64 -0.87 10.48 -17.19
N THR A 65 -0.48 11.73 -17.04
CA THR A 65 -0.73 12.77 -18.02
C THR A 65 0.44 13.75 -18.05
N GLY A 66 1.05 13.91 -19.23
CA GLY A 66 2.24 14.75 -19.35
C GLY A 66 3.38 14.30 -18.45
N GLU A 67 3.83 15.18 -17.57
CA GLU A 67 4.88 14.89 -16.58
C GLU A 67 4.34 14.48 -15.21
N ASP A 68 3.02 14.43 -15.06
CA ASP A 68 2.35 14.14 -13.80
C ASP A 68 1.91 12.67 -13.72
N LEU A 69 2.03 12.13 -12.53
CA LEU A 69 1.49 10.84 -12.12
C LEU A 69 0.49 11.06 -11.00
N TYR A 70 -0.75 10.63 -11.23
CA TYR A 70 -1.79 10.60 -10.21
C TYR A 70 -1.91 9.19 -9.64
N LEU A 71 -1.92 9.09 -8.33
CA LEU A 71 -2.16 7.85 -7.61
C LEU A 71 -3.47 7.96 -6.86
N VAL A 72 -4.34 7.00 -7.05
CA VAL A 72 -5.68 6.98 -6.48
C VAL A 72 -5.88 5.74 -5.65
N LYS A 73 -6.37 5.92 -4.43
CA LYS A 73 -6.88 4.86 -3.57
C LYS A 73 -8.30 5.18 -3.18
N GLY A 74 -9.22 4.28 -3.51
CA GLY A 74 -10.61 4.31 -3.08
C GLY A 74 -10.90 3.12 -2.18
N TYR A 75 -11.65 3.35 -1.11
CA TYR A 75 -11.96 2.33 -0.11
C TYR A 75 -13.36 1.71 -0.27
N GLY A 76 -14.01 2.02 -1.40
CA GLY A 76 -15.35 1.50 -1.66
C GLY A 76 -16.42 2.14 -0.78
N ARG A 77 -17.63 1.63 -0.88
CA ARG A 77 -18.78 2.11 -0.12
C ARG A 77 -18.62 1.79 1.37
N GLN A 78 -18.72 2.81 2.19
CA GLN A 78 -18.84 2.72 3.64
C GLN A 78 -20.27 3.01 4.07
N MET A 79 -20.72 2.41 5.16
CA MET A 79 -22.09 2.54 5.65
C MET A 79 -22.37 3.83 6.41
N SER A 80 -21.34 4.66 6.62
CA SER A 80 -21.45 5.96 7.27
C SER A 80 -20.51 6.97 6.63
N GLY A 81 -20.73 8.26 6.87
CA GLY A 81 -19.77 9.31 6.59
C GLY A 81 -18.71 9.45 7.69
N GLY A 82 -17.90 10.49 7.62
CA GLY A 82 -16.88 10.83 8.62
C GLY A 82 -15.57 10.05 8.51
N TYR A 83 -15.41 9.22 7.49
CA TYR A 83 -14.12 8.58 7.19
C TYR A 83 -13.12 9.57 6.62
N SER A 84 -11.86 9.37 6.97
CA SER A 84 -10.74 10.09 6.38
C SER A 84 -9.64 9.11 5.94
N ILE A 85 -8.77 9.57 5.04
CA ILE A 85 -7.66 8.76 4.54
C ILE A 85 -6.36 9.45 4.90
N GLN A 86 -5.48 8.71 5.54
CA GLN A 86 -4.13 9.15 5.84
C GLN A 86 -3.17 8.57 4.82
N VAL A 87 -2.35 9.42 4.19
CA VAL A 87 -1.18 8.97 3.47
C VAL A 87 -0.06 8.77 4.48
N GLU A 88 0.35 7.53 4.69
CA GLU A 88 1.43 7.20 5.61
C GLU A 88 2.79 7.38 4.96
N GLU A 89 2.89 7.01 3.68
CA GLU A 89 4.13 7.10 2.92
C GLU A 89 3.87 7.20 1.42
N LEU A 90 4.61 8.05 0.76
CA LEU A 90 4.96 7.91 -0.65
C LEU A 90 6.48 7.82 -0.72
N GLY A 91 6.99 6.65 -1.01
CA GLY A 91 8.41 6.36 -1.00
C GLY A 91 8.87 5.66 -2.27
N GLU A 92 10.11 5.87 -2.67
CA GLU A 92 10.72 5.15 -3.77
C GLU A 92 11.90 4.30 -3.30
N SER A 93 12.04 3.13 -3.90
CA SER A 93 13.23 2.31 -3.83
C SER A 93 13.90 2.21 -5.21
N GLY A 94 14.96 1.43 -5.32
CA GLY A 94 15.63 1.18 -6.61
C GLY A 94 14.69 0.67 -7.69
N ASN A 95 13.65 -0.08 -7.34
CA ASN A 95 12.80 -0.83 -8.26
C ASN A 95 11.29 -0.52 -8.17
N GLY A 96 10.87 0.41 -7.34
CA GLY A 96 9.44 0.67 -7.17
C GLY A 96 9.11 2.00 -6.51
N LEU A 97 7.86 2.41 -6.69
CA LEU A 97 7.20 3.51 -6.00
C LEU A 97 6.14 2.91 -5.08
N PHE A 98 6.18 3.25 -3.80
CA PHE A 98 5.30 2.70 -2.77
C PHE A 98 4.35 3.76 -2.26
N PHE A 99 3.06 3.52 -2.41
CA PHE A 99 2.00 4.38 -1.92
C PHE A 99 1.24 3.68 -0.80
N ILE A 100 1.42 4.15 0.42
CA ILE A 100 0.87 3.55 1.63
C ILE A 100 -0.18 4.47 2.23
N THR A 101 -1.40 3.98 2.31
CA THR A 101 -2.55 4.71 2.85
C THR A 101 -3.23 3.92 3.96
N ARG A 102 -3.99 4.62 4.79
CA ARG A 102 -4.82 4.01 5.82
C ARG A 102 -6.16 4.73 5.92
N LEU A 103 -7.22 3.94 5.98
CA LEU A 103 -8.56 4.45 6.25
C LEU A 103 -8.73 4.66 7.75
N LEU A 104 -9.15 5.85 8.12
CA LEU A 104 -9.51 6.21 9.49
C LEU A 104 -11.02 6.28 9.60
N GLY A 105 -11.59 5.59 10.58
CA GLY A 105 -13.00 5.61 10.86
C GLY A 105 -13.50 6.96 11.38
N PRO A 106 -14.83 7.17 11.40
CA PRO A 106 -15.42 8.39 11.91
C PRO A 106 -15.13 8.57 13.41
N LYS A 107 -15.00 9.83 13.84
CA LYS A 107 -14.77 10.16 15.25
C LYS A 107 -16.03 10.01 16.10
N ASP A 108 -17.20 10.13 15.49
CA ASP A 108 -18.50 10.00 16.11
C ASP A 108 -19.52 9.38 15.16
N LEU A 109 -20.75 9.23 15.61
CA LEU A 109 -21.84 8.61 14.86
C LEU A 109 -22.79 9.63 14.19
N SER A 110 -22.40 10.90 14.08
CA SER A 110 -23.24 11.96 13.52
C SER A 110 -23.67 11.69 12.07
N GLU A 111 -22.87 10.98 11.31
CA GLU A 111 -23.13 10.60 9.91
C GLU A 111 -23.47 9.11 9.75
N ALA A 112 -23.90 8.45 10.82
CA ALA A 112 -24.30 7.05 10.77
C ALA A 112 -25.50 6.86 9.84
N GLY A 113 -25.41 5.82 8.97
CA GLY A 113 -26.47 5.49 8.01
C GLY A 113 -26.46 6.31 6.72
N VAL A 114 -25.55 7.28 6.60
CA VAL A 114 -25.31 8.00 5.32
C VAL A 114 -24.13 7.35 4.62
N PRO A 115 -24.32 6.65 3.48
CA PRO A 115 -23.22 6.03 2.77
C PRO A 115 -22.20 7.05 2.28
N SER A 116 -20.91 6.66 2.31
CA SER A 116 -19.82 7.46 1.77
C SER A 116 -18.87 6.59 0.93
N TYR A 117 -18.06 7.24 0.09
CA TYR A 117 -17.13 6.61 -0.83
C TYR A 117 -15.74 7.24 -0.67
N PRO A 118 -15.03 6.94 0.43
CA PRO A 118 -13.75 7.58 0.69
C PRO A 118 -12.74 7.25 -0.40
N SER A 119 -12.13 8.28 -0.95
CA SER A 119 -11.03 8.16 -1.90
C SER A 119 -10.03 9.29 -1.73
N ILE A 120 -8.80 9.04 -2.10
CA ILE A 120 -7.75 10.04 -2.11
C ILE A 120 -7.03 10.01 -3.45
N VAL A 121 -6.70 11.20 -3.94
CA VAL A 121 -5.89 11.40 -5.13
C VAL A 121 -4.67 12.20 -4.73
N ILE A 122 -3.50 11.69 -5.05
CA ILE A 122 -2.24 12.44 -4.94
C ILE A 122 -1.62 12.61 -6.32
N LYS A 123 -0.88 13.70 -6.47
CA LYS A 123 -0.11 13.98 -7.66
C LYS A 123 1.37 14.06 -7.33
N THR A 124 2.18 13.39 -8.11
CA THR A 124 3.64 13.44 -8.05
C THR A 124 4.22 13.49 -9.45
N ARG A 125 5.52 13.69 -9.56
CA ARG A 125 6.21 13.64 -10.84
C ARG A 125 6.18 12.22 -11.41
N ARG A 126 5.92 12.11 -12.71
CA ARG A 126 5.95 10.84 -13.43
C ARG A 126 7.30 10.13 -13.26
N GLN A 127 7.23 8.85 -12.96
CA GLN A 127 8.39 7.98 -12.83
C GLN A 127 8.17 6.70 -13.64
N LYS A 128 9.25 6.11 -14.13
CA LYS A 128 9.20 4.86 -14.91
C LYS A 128 9.11 3.60 -14.03
N LYS A 129 9.03 3.77 -12.71
CA LYS A 129 8.99 2.68 -11.74
C LYS A 129 7.56 2.14 -11.58
N PRO A 130 7.38 0.84 -11.36
CA PRO A 130 6.07 0.29 -11.02
C PRO A 130 5.59 0.83 -9.68
N VAL A 131 4.28 1.00 -9.55
CA VAL A 131 3.63 1.49 -8.34
C VAL A 131 3.07 0.31 -7.54
N THR A 132 3.41 0.26 -6.27
CA THR A 132 2.86 -0.69 -5.31
C THR A 132 1.99 0.06 -4.29
N PHE A 133 0.72 -0.33 -4.20
CA PHE A 133 -0.21 0.18 -3.21
C PHE A 133 -0.22 -0.74 -2.00
N GLN A 134 -0.13 -0.16 -0.81
CA GLN A 134 -0.13 -0.91 0.44
C GLN A 134 -1.08 -0.26 1.45
N GLU A 135 -1.67 -1.11 2.29
CA GLU A 135 -2.40 -0.64 3.46
C GLU A 135 -1.44 -0.43 4.62
N GLY A 136 -1.53 0.72 5.27
CA GLY A 136 -0.71 1.04 6.43
C GLY A 136 -1.04 0.14 7.62
N SER A 137 -0.03 -0.30 8.34
CA SER A 137 -0.24 -1.09 9.54
C SER A 137 -0.77 -0.22 10.69
N ARG A 138 -1.79 -0.71 11.41
CA ARG A 138 -2.11 -0.15 12.73
C ARG A 138 -0.88 -0.32 13.61
N LYS A 139 -0.20 0.78 13.93
CA LYS A 139 0.65 0.78 15.12
C LYS A 139 -0.28 0.43 16.28
N SER A 140 -0.15 -0.79 16.82
CA SER A 140 -0.69 -1.05 18.13
C SER A 140 0.00 -0.06 19.06
N GLU A 141 -0.75 0.95 19.53
CA GLU A 141 -0.32 1.71 20.69
C GLU A 141 -0.09 0.68 21.79
N LYS A 142 1.18 0.46 22.10
CA LYS A 142 1.54 -0.17 23.35
C LYS A 142 1.00 0.77 24.43
N VAL A 143 -0.17 0.41 24.94
CA VAL A 143 -0.61 0.93 26.24
C VAL A 143 0.51 0.55 27.19
N SER A 144 1.32 1.54 27.52
CA SER A 144 2.29 1.45 28.62
C SER A 144 1.43 1.38 29.88
N GLU A 145 1.06 0.17 30.26
CA GLU A 145 0.55 -0.12 31.58
C GLU A 145 1.71 0.07 32.55
N LYS A 146 1.82 1.29 33.03
CA LYS A 146 2.68 1.65 34.12
C LYS A 146 1.96 1.15 35.38
N GLY A 147 2.17 -0.16 35.67
CA GLY A 147 1.79 -0.71 36.96
C GLY A 147 2.58 -0.02 38.07
N ASP A 148 1.86 0.49 39.02
CA ASP A 148 2.37 0.85 40.32
C ASP A 148 2.91 -0.40 41.07
#